data_2e84e4c09b31200f790d008a6a6f0c8e
#
_entry.id   2e84e4c09b31200f790d008a6a6f0c8e
#
_cell.length_a   1.000
_cell.length_b   1.000
_cell.length_c   1.000
_cell.angle_alpha   90.00
_cell.angle_beta   90.00
_cell.angle_gamma   90.00
#
_symmetry.space_group_name_H-M   'P 1'
#
loop_
_entity.id
_entity.type
_entity.pdbx_description
1 polymer ?
#
loop_
_entity_poly.entity_id
_entity_poly.type
_entity_poly.pdbx_seq_one_letter_code
_entity_poly.pdbx_strand_id
1 'polypeptide(L)'
;MKSLYATILLFYMLASCMNPTKNHKSTTMEHPAKQVLTNDGTGTAKQNTTIAQHQQAEDWLKEIFKCKSSASGKYCYYLDKEDALCTKRFQAFLKDANEIYGPSNLTDEELPKAEAAYKAKWEKIYPLYTAETWLFGRGNDDALDIKDVKIDKITESKFIVFIDYGDNIRTKNEVQLVHEQGSYKIDYCKTTFLH
;
A
#
# COMPACT_ATOMS: atom_id res chain seq x y z
N MET A 1 29.61 25.26 -37.38
CA MET A 1 30.68 24.28 -37.06
C MET A 1 29.98 22.99 -36.61
N LYS A 2 30.21 21.95 -37.42
CA LYS A 2 29.63 20.62 -37.26
C LYS A 2 30.44 19.86 -36.24
N SER A 3 29.81 19.17 -35.26
CA SER A 3 30.48 18.10 -34.55
C SER A 3 29.48 16.91 -34.42
N LEU A 4 29.78 15.90 -35.21
CA LEU A 4 29.32 14.53 -35.07
C LEU A 4 29.95 13.90 -33.83
N TYR A 5 29.18 13.18 -33.02
CA TYR A 5 29.72 12.05 -32.25
C TYR A 5 28.81 10.83 -32.40
N ALA A 6 29.51 9.84 -32.85
CA ALA A 6 29.06 8.53 -33.25
C ALA A 6 28.78 7.60 -32.05
N THR A 7 27.75 6.82 -32.19
CA THR A 7 27.59 5.36 -31.99
C THR A 7 28.58 4.65 -31.04
N ILE A 8 28.09 3.98 -30.01
CA ILE A 8 28.53 2.65 -29.61
C ILE A 8 27.33 1.84 -29.12
N LEU A 9 26.91 0.88 -29.96
CA LEU A 9 26.11 -0.28 -29.63
C LEU A 9 27.01 -1.27 -28.87
N LEU A 10 26.56 -1.75 -27.72
CA LEU A 10 27.12 -2.98 -27.15
C LEU A 10 26.01 -3.99 -26.86
N PHE A 11 25.91 -4.95 -27.76
CA PHE A 11 25.19 -6.21 -27.60
C PHE A 11 25.89 -7.08 -26.54
N TYR A 12 25.17 -7.53 -25.54
CA TYR A 12 25.52 -8.73 -24.80
C TYR A 12 24.40 -9.76 -24.90
N MET A 13 24.64 -10.71 -25.79
CA MET A 13 24.00 -12.03 -25.82
C MET A 13 24.80 -12.96 -24.89
N LEU A 14 24.14 -13.64 -23.97
CA LEU A 14 24.56 -14.92 -23.41
C LEU A 14 23.27 -15.64 -22.99
N ALA A 15 22.78 -16.54 -23.76
CA ALA A 15 23.06 -17.97 -23.88
C ALA A 15 22.73 -18.77 -22.61
N SER A 16 21.61 -19.42 -22.71
CA SER A 16 21.21 -20.81 -22.39
C SER A 16 22.12 -21.65 -21.47
N CYS A 17 21.50 -22.26 -20.49
CA CYS A 17 21.75 -23.68 -20.16
C CYS A 17 20.44 -24.35 -19.70
N MET A 18 19.89 -25.16 -20.59
CA MET A 18 18.94 -26.24 -20.29
C MET A 18 19.72 -27.40 -19.66
N ASN A 19 19.16 -28.05 -18.66
CA ASN A 19 19.44 -29.46 -18.39
C ASN A 19 18.17 -30.18 -17.95
N PRO A 20 17.78 -31.24 -18.63
CA PRO A 20 16.74 -32.16 -18.22
C PRO A 20 17.37 -33.42 -17.60
N THR A 21 16.86 -33.91 -16.49
CA THR A 21 17.17 -35.28 -16.07
C THR A 21 15.91 -36.03 -15.62
N LYS A 22 15.81 -37.17 -16.22
CA LYS A 22 14.74 -38.17 -16.27
C LYS A 22 14.52 -38.93 -14.95
N ASN A 23 13.28 -39.36 -14.79
CA ASN A 23 12.75 -40.66 -14.37
C ASN A 23 13.50 -41.49 -13.31
N HIS A 24 12.78 -41.86 -12.27
CA HIS A 24 12.65 -43.29 -11.95
C HIS A 24 11.30 -43.63 -11.29
N LYS A 25 10.63 -44.59 -11.91
CA LYS A 25 9.46 -45.33 -11.45
C LYS A 25 9.94 -46.40 -10.47
N SER A 26 9.28 -46.60 -9.35
CA SER A 26 9.16 -47.92 -8.76
C SER A 26 7.93 -48.03 -7.87
N THR A 27 7.14 -49.00 -8.21
CA THR A 27 5.93 -49.48 -7.57
C THR A 27 6.31 -50.42 -6.44
N THR A 28 5.68 -50.31 -5.26
CA THR A 28 5.41 -51.50 -4.43
C THR A 28 4.21 -51.17 -3.50
N MET A 29 3.20 -51.96 -3.61
CA MET A 29 2.07 -52.06 -2.67
C MET A 29 2.49 -52.76 -1.38
N GLU A 30 1.99 -52.32 -0.23
CA GLU A 30 1.49 -53.19 0.82
C GLU A 30 0.66 -52.43 1.87
N HIS A 31 -0.42 -52.99 2.29
CA HIS A 31 -1.46 -52.60 3.25
C HIS A 31 -1.22 -53.32 4.61
N PRO A 32 -2.00 -53.00 5.67
CA PRO A 32 -2.29 -51.78 6.42
C PRO A 32 -1.88 -51.92 7.90
N ALA A 33 -1.58 -50.80 8.55
CA ALA A 33 -1.48 -50.76 10.00
C ALA A 33 -2.22 -49.55 10.57
N LYS A 34 -3.08 -49.88 11.47
CA LYS A 34 -3.91 -49.17 12.45
C LYS A 34 -3.40 -47.78 12.84
N GLN A 35 -4.12 -46.73 12.49
CA GLN A 35 -3.84 -45.37 12.96
C GLN A 35 -4.34 -45.17 14.38
N VAL A 36 -3.42 -44.86 15.25
CA VAL A 36 -3.66 -44.25 16.56
C VAL A 36 -3.90 -42.76 16.32
N LEU A 37 -5.05 -42.22 16.74
CA LEU A 37 -5.34 -40.81 16.79
C LEU A 37 -4.38 -40.12 17.81
N THR A 38 -3.36 -39.47 17.33
CA THR A 38 -2.68 -38.45 18.11
C THR A 38 -3.27 -37.09 17.75
N ASN A 39 -3.92 -36.46 18.75
CA ASN A 39 -4.36 -35.08 18.69
C ASN A 39 -3.12 -34.17 18.57
N ASP A 40 -2.79 -33.75 17.36
CA ASP A 40 -1.75 -32.75 17.14
C ASP A 40 -2.29 -31.33 17.40
N GLY A 41 -1.79 -30.72 18.46
CA GLY A 41 -2.04 -29.36 18.90
C GLY A 41 -1.45 -28.26 17.99
N THR A 42 -1.57 -28.39 16.67
CA THR A 42 -0.99 -27.45 15.69
C THR A 42 -1.91 -26.27 15.37
N GLY A 43 -3.14 -26.26 15.89
CA GLY A 43 -4.12 -25.18 15.63
C GLY A 43 -3.84 -23.89 16.43
N THR A 44 -3.35 -24.02 17.65
CA THR A 44 -3.25 -22.91 18.61
C THR A 44 -2.08 -21.94 18.30
N ALA A 45 -0.97 -22.44 17.79
CA ALA A 45 0.21 -21.61 17.50
C ALA A 45 0.01 -20.68 16.29
N LYS A 46 -0.64 -21.16 15.22
CA LYS A 46 -0.96 -20.32 14.03
C LYS A 46 -1.96 -19.22 14.37
N GLN A 47 -2.96 -19.52 15.19
CA GLN A 47 -4.00 -18.56 15.59
C GLN A 47 -3.44 -17.45 16.48
N ASN A 48 -2.55 -17.77 17.41
CA ASN A 48 -1.90 -16.79 18.29
C ASN A 48 -0.94 -15.86 17.53
N THR A 49 -0.20 -16.36 16.52
CA THR A 49 0.69 -15.54 15.70
C THR A 49 -0.11 -14.57 14.83
N THR A 50 -1.23 -15.00 14.28
CA THR A 50 -2.12 -14.16 13.49
C THR A 50 -2.72 -13.03 14.34
N ILE A 51 -3.23 -13.31 15.52
CA ILE A 51 -3.80 -12.30 16.44
C ILE A 51 -2.75 -11.25 16.85
N ALA A 52 -1.53 -11.66 17.15
CA ALA A 52 -0.45 -10.76 17.50
C ALA A 52 -0.05 -9.83 16.36
N GLN A 53 0.01 -10.33 15.12
CA GLN A 53 0.29 -9.50 13.94
C GLN A 53 -0.83 -8.50 13.64
N HIS A 54 -2.09 -8.88 13.89
CA HIS A 54 -3.25 -8.01 13.69
C HIS A 54 -3.26 -6.81 14.63
N GLN A 55 -2.95 -7.06 15.90
CA GLN A 55 -2.85 -5.99 16.89
C GLN A 55 -1.74 -5.02 16.51
N GLN A 56 -0.60 -5.52 16.02
CA GLN A 56 0.51 -4.69 15.57
C GLN A 56 0.15 -3.77 14.38
N ALA A 57 -0.67 -4.23 13.42
CA ALA A 57 -1.11 -3.41 12.28
C ALA A 57 -1.99 -2.24 12.73
N GLU A 58 -2.94 -2.52 13.62
CA GLU A 58 -3.83 -1.49 14.17
C GLU A 58 -3.05 -0.49 15.04
N ASP A 59 -2.16 -0.98 15.88
CA ASP A 59 -1.33 -0.14 16.74
C ASP A 59 -0.37 0.74 15.92
N TRP A 60 0.21 0.20 14.85
CA TRP A 60 1.01 0.98 13.92
C TRP A 60 0.17 2.10 13.26
N LEU A 61 -1.06 1.80 12.86
CA LEU A 61 -1.95 2.79 12.24
C LEU A 61 -2.35 3.89 13.25
N LYS A 62 -2.53 3.55 14.52
CA LYS A 62 -2.78 4.52 15.60
C LYS A 62 -1.58 5.43 15.85
N GLU A 63 -0.36 4.91 15.75
CA GLU A 63 0.86 5.70 15.94
C GLU A 63 1.03 6.81 14.89
N ILE A 64 0.43 6.67 13.69
CA ILE A 64 0.44 7.73 12.65
C ILE A 64 -0.17 9.03 13.19
N PHE A 65 -1.21 8.90 14.01
CA PHE A 65 -1.97 10.03 14.54
C PHE A 65 -1.56 10.45 15.94
N LYS A 66 -0.49 9.91 16.48
CA LYS A 66 0.00 10.25 17.80
C LYS A 66 0.82 11.53 17.80
N CYS A 67 0.45 12.46 18.65
CA CYS A 67 1.19 13.70 18.80
C CYS A 67 2.57 13.45 19.44
N LYS A 68 3.57 14.17 18.93
CA LYS A 68 4.88 14.25 19.57
C LYS A 68 4.77 15.17 20.81
N SER A 69 5.68 15.04 21.75
CA SER A 69 5.65 15.62 23.09
C SER A 69 5.44 17.12 23.23
N SER A 70 5.55 17.89 22.14
CA SER A 70 5.36 19.34 22.14
C SER A 70 3.97 19.81 21.70
N ALA A 71 3.09 18.90 21.28
CA ALA A 71 1.77 19.25 20.77
C ALA A 71 0.72 19.18 21.91
N SER A 72 -0.20 20.12 21.92
CA SER A 72 -1.31 20.20 22.90
C SER A 72 -2.52 19.36 22.52
N GLY A 73 -2.57 18.85 21.29
CA GLY A 73 -3.68 18.07 20.78
C GLY A 73 -3.65 16.61 21.20
N LYS A 74 -4.80 15.96 21.18
CA LYS A 74 -4.93 14.50 21.39
C LYS A 74 -4.41 13.71 20.21
N TYR A 75 -4.62 14.21 19.01
CA TYR A 75 -4.21 13.60 17.74
C TYR A 75 -3.50 14.62 16.87
N CYS A 76 -2.50 14.16 16.13
CA CYS A 76 -1.72 14.94 15.20
C CYS A 76 -1.49 14.15 13.91
N TYR A 77 -1.26 14.85 12.81
CA TYR A 77 -0.83 14.25 11.56
C TYR A 77 0.34 15.05 10.98
N TYR A 78 1.39 14.36 10.58
CA TYR A 78 2.63 14.99 10.12
C TYR A 78 2.85 14.71 8.63
N LEU A 79 2.63 15.73 7.79
CA LEU A 79 2.77 15.65 6.33
C LEU A 79 4.19 15.25 5.89
N ASP A 80 5.22 15.70 6.61
CA ASP A 80 6.62 15.36 6.35
C ASP A 80 6.95 13.85 6.48
N LYS A 81 6.01 13.05 6.97
CA LYS A 81 6.15 11.60 7.14
C LYS A 81 5.41 10.78 6.09
N GLU A 82 4.57 11.37 5.25
CA GLU A 82 3.71 10.63 4.30
C GLU A 82 4.50 9.67 3.42
N ASP A 83 5.63 10.12 2.88
CA ASP A 83 6.48 9.26 2.05
C ASP A 83 7.01 8.04 2.81
N ALA A 84 7.28 8.18 4.11
CA ALA A 84 7.73 7.08 4.95
C ALA A 84 6.59 6.11 5.31
N LEU A 85 5.33 6.56 5.28
CA LEU A 85 4.16 5.75 5.61
C LEU A 85 3.70 4.88 4.45
N CYS A 86 3.94 5.30 3.20
CA CYS A 86 3.41 4.66 2.00
C CYS A 86 4.40 3.69 1.36
N THR A 87 3.88 2.68 0.64
CA THR A 87 4.72 1.88 -0.26
C THR A 87 5.20 2.74 -1.43
N LYS A 88 6.35 2.40 -2.01
CA LYS A 88 6.86 3.07 -3.22
C LYS A 88 5.89 2.99 -4.38
N ARG A 89 5.16 1.88 -4.48
CA ARG A 89 4.14 1.68 -5.50
C ARG A 89 2.98 2.65 -5.32
N PHE A 90 2.49 2.80 -4.11
CA PHE A 90 1.38 3.70 -3.82
C PHE A 90 1.80 5.18 -3.96
N GLN A 91 3.02 5.54 -3.55
CA GLN A 91 3.59 6.88 -3.82
C GLN A 91 3.61 7.20 -5.32
N ALA A 92 4.03 6.24 -6.15
CA ALA A 92 4.04 6.43 -7.60
C ALA A 92 2.62 6.58 -8.18
N PHE A 93 1.65 5.83 -7.64
CA PHE A 93 0.23 5.98 -8.01
C PHE A 93 -0.31 7.35 -7.64
N LEU A 94 -0.06 7.83 -6.41
CA LEU A 94 -0.46 9.17 -5.96
C LEU A 94 0.15 10.27 -6.83
N LYS A 95 1.43 10.15 -7.14
CA LYS A 95 2.13 11.10 -8.01
C LYS A 95 1.48 11.17 -9.38
N ASP A 96 1.24 10.02 -10.04
CA ASP A 96 0.63 9.97 -11.37
C ASP A 96 -0.81 10.51 -11.34
N ALA A 97 -1.58 10.26 -10.29
CA ALA A 97 -2.92 10.81 -10.12
C ALA A 97 -2.90 12.33 -9.93
N ASN A 98 -2.01 12.83 -9.10
CA ASN A 98 -1.92 14.26 -8.83
C ASN A 98 -1.34 15.06 -10.00
N GLU A 99 -0.55 14.44 -10.89
CA GLU A 99 -0.13 15.06 -12.15
C GLU A 99 -1.33 15.35 -13.07
N ILE A 100 -2.39 14.54 -12.98
CA ILE A 100 -3.58 14.68 -13.83
C ILE A 100 -4.63 15.55 -13.16
N TYR A 101 -4.93 15.29 -11.90
CA TYR A 101 -6.09 15.86 -11.19
C TYR A 101 -5.74 16.96 -10.20
N GLY A 102 -4.45 17.11 -9.85
CA GLY A 102 -3.93 18.18 -9.01
C GLY A 102 -3.42 19.36 -9.84
N PRO A 103 -2.76 20.32 -9.19
CA PRO A 103 -2.05 21.39 -9.89
C PRO A 103 -0.95 20.80 -10.77
N SER A 104 -1.15 20.80 -12.07
CA SER A 104 -0.22 20.22 -13.04
C SER A 104 0.18 21.23 -14.12
N ASN A 105 1.25 20.93 -14.86
CA ASN A 105 1.67 21.71 -16.01
C ASN A 105 1.20 21.10 -17.34
N LEU A 106 0.31 20.11 -17.30
CA LEU A 106 -0.24 19.50 -18.50
C LEU A 106 -1.16 20.48 -19.22
N THR A 107 -1.01 20.54 -20.52
CA THR A 107 -1.94 21.27 -21.41
C THR A 107 -3.20 20.45 -21.65
N ASP A 108 -4.27 21.10 -22.12
CA ASP A 108 -5.53 20.44 -22.48
C ASP A 108 -5.32 19.34 -23.57
N GLU A 109 -4.28 19.48 -24.39
CA GLU A 109 -3.93 18.51 -25.44
C GLU A 109 -3.18 17.29 -24.86
N GLU A 110 -2.40 17.48 -23.80
CA GLU A 110 -1.62 16.42 -23.13
C GLU A 110 -2.45 15.61 -22.16
N LEU A 111 -3.45 16.22 -21.54
CA LEU A 111 -4.26 15.61 -20.48
C LEU A 111 -4.90 14.26 -20.90
N PRO A 112 -5.57 14.12 -22.06
CA PRO A 112 -6.17 12.84 -22.45
C PRO A 112 -5.16 11.70 -22.59
N LYS A 113 -3.95 12.02 -23.05
CA LYS A 113 -2.87 11.04 -23.18
C LYS A 113 -2.33 10.62 -21.81
N ALA A 114 -2.18 11.56 -20.89
CA ALA A 114 -1.77 11.29 -19.51
C ALA A 114 -2.79 10.43 -18.79
N GLU A 115 -4.08 10.73 -18.91
CA GLU A 115 -5.17 9.92 -18.34
C GLU A 115 -5.19 8.49 -18.88
N ALA A 116 -5.01 8.31 -20.19
CA ALA A 116 -4.94 6.98 -20.80
C ALA A 116 -3.75 6.18 -20.28
N ALA A 117 -2.59 6.81 -20.12
CA ALA A 117 -1.40 6.18 -19.57
C ALA A 117 -1.57 5.81 -18.09
N TYR A 118 -2.13 6.69 -17.28
CA TYR A 118 -2.47 6.46 -15.88
C TYR A 118 -3.41 5.27 -15.71
N LYS A 119 -4.50 5.26 -16.48
CA LYS A 119 -5.46 4.14 -16.49
C LYS A 119 -4.79 2.83 -16.87
N ALA A 120 -4.07 2.78 -17.98
CA ALA A 120 -3.40 1.57 -18.45
C ALA A 120 -2.40 1.01 -17.42
N LYS A 121 -1.72 1.89 -16.68
CA LYS A 121 -0.74 1.51 -15.67
C LYS A 121 -1.38 0.97 -14.39
N TRP A 122 -2.50 1.57 -13.93
CA TRP A 122 -2.97 1.39 -12.57
C TRP A 122 -4.30 0.65 -12.41
N GLU A 123 -5.17 0.61 -13.43
CA GLU A 123 -6.53 0.06 -13.30
C GLU A 123 -6.61 -1.40 -12.83
N LYS A 124 -5.54 -2.18 -13.07
CA LYS A 124 -5.45 -3.59 -12.63
C LYS A 124 -4.83 -3.75 -11.24
N ILE A 125 -4.31 -2.67 -10.67
CA ILE A 125 -3.58 -2.67 -9.40
C ILE A 125 -4.43 -2.01 -8.31
N TYR A 126 -4.99 -0.83 -8.64
CA TYR A 126 -5.76 -0.01 -7.71
C TYR A 126 -7.07 0.47 -8.30
N PRO A 127 -8.10 0.70 -7.49
CA PRO A 127 -9.21 1.57 -7.86
C PRO A 127 -8.65 2.95 -8.23
N LEU A 128 -8.97 3.44 -9.43
CA LEU A 128 -8.42 4.71 -9.92
C LEU A 128 -9.02 5.90 -9.16
N TYR A 129 -8.20 6.91 -8.92
CA TYR A 129 -8.68 8.24 -8.56
C TYR A 129 -9.17 8.98 -9.79
N THR A 130 -10.17 9.82 -9.61
CA THR A 130 -10.80 10.64 -10.66
C THR A 130 -10.85 12.11 -10.29
N ALA A 131 -10.16 12.49 -9.23
CA ALA A 131 -10.02 13.84 -8.71
C ALA A 131 -8.73 13.92 -7.90
N GLU A 132 -8.29 15.14 -7.61
CA GLU A 132 -7.21 15.39 -6.67
C GLU A 132 -7.49 14.71 -5.34
N THR A 133 -6.50 14.00 -4.81
CA THR A 133 -6.66 13.24 -3.58
C THR A 133 -5.42 13.37 -2.71
N TRP A 134 -5.67 13.69 -1.45
CA TRP A 134 -4.66 13.78 -0.41
C TRP A 134 -4.82 12.61 0.56
N LEU A 135 -3.71 12.09 1.05
CA LEU A 135 -3.74 11.05 2.06
C LEU A 135 -4.53 11.53 3.29
N PHE A 136 -5.53 10.76 3.69
CA PHE A 136 -6.49 11.09 4.74
C PHE A 136 -7.34 12.35 4.50
N GLY A 137 -7.34 12.90 3.28
CA GLY A 137 -8.11 14.08 2.93
C GLY A 137 -7.48 15.39 3.39
N ARG A 138 -6.21 15.36 3.76
CA ARG A 138 -5.46 16.54 4.16
C ARG A 138 -4.69 17.09 2.96
N GLY A 139 -5.07 18.31 2.52
CA GLY A 139 -4.27 19.08 1.58
C GLY A 139 -3.08 19.79 2.25
N ASN A 140 -2.45 20.70 1.53
CA ASN A 140 -1.31 21.49 2.02
C ASN A 140 -1.66 22.51 3.13
N ASP A 141 -2.89 22.52 3.62
CA ASP A 141 -3.29 23.43 4.68
C ASP A 141 -2.68 23.03 6.02
N ASP A 142 -1.83 23.90 6.54
CA ASP A 142 -0.89 23.65 7.63
C ASP A 142 -1.49 23.36 8.99
N ALA A 143 -2.81 23.38 9.19
CA ALA A 143 -3.33 23.42 10.53
C ALA A 143 -4.75 22.90 10.77
N LEU A 144 -5.14 21.80 10.20
CA LEU A 144 -6.35 21.18 10.71
C LEU A 144 -6.01 20.33 11.94
N ASP A 145 -6.30 20.87 13.12
CA ASP A 145 -6.28 20.09 14.34
C ASP A 145 -7.22 18.90 14.22
N ILE A 146 -6.69 17.71 14.47
CA ILE A 146 -7.52 16.50 14.52
C ILE A 146 -8.25 16.48 15.87
N LYS A 147 -9.58 16.50 15.85
CA LYS A 147 -10.43 16.41 17.04
C LYS A 147 -10.60 14.98 17.51
N ASP A 148 -10.82 14.06 16.56
CA ASP A 148 -10.96 12.64 16.88
C ASP A 148 -10.49 11.73 15.73
N VAL A 149 -10.03 10.54 16.09
CA VAL A 149 -9.65 9.47 15.17
C VAL A 149 -10.25 8.17 15.67
N LYS A 150 -11.03 7.50 14.81
CA LYS A 150 -11.56 6.17 15.07
C LYS A 150 -11.07 5.22 14.00
N ILE A 151 -10.56 4.05 14.39
CA ILE A 151 -10.05 3.02 13.50
C ILE A 151 -10.91 1.78 13.67
N ASP A 152 -11.57 1.37 12.60
CA ASP A 152 -12.35 0.14 12.52
C ASP A 152 -11.62 -0.86 11.63
N LYS A 153 -11.32 -2.03 12.18
CA LYS A 153 -10.71 -3.12 11.42
C LYS A 153 -11.76 -3.84 10.58
N ILE A 154 -11.46 -4.05 9.29
CA ILE A 154 -12.32 -4.80 8.36
C ILE A 154 -11.76 -6.19 8.09
N THR A 155 -10.47 -6.28 7.79
CA THR A 155 -9.73 -7.53 7.63
C THR A 155 -8.34 -7.38 8.27
N GLU A 156 -7.49 -8.36 8.09
CA GLU A 156 -6.11 -8.33 8.61
C GLU A 156 -5.26 -7.19 8.05
N SER A 157 -5.56 -6.75 6.83
CA SER A 157 -4.82 -5.70 6.14
C SER A 157 -5.68 -4.50 5.73
N LYS A 158 -6.99 -4.53 6.01
CA LYS A 158 -7.90 -3.45 5.63
C LYS A 158 -8.55 -2.83 6.85
N PHE A 159 -8.54 -1.50 6.87
CA PHE A 159 -9.07 -0.68 7.95
C PHE A 159 -9.92 0.46 7.39
N ILE A 160 -10.87 0.92 8.20
CA ILE A 160 -11.54 2.21 7.99
C ILE A 160 -11.03 3.16 9.07
N VAL A 161 -10.49 4.29 8.65
CA VAL A 161 -10.05 5.36 9.54
C VAL A 161 -11.01 6.53 9.37
N PHE A 162 -11.76 6.83 10.42
CA PHE A 162 -12.59 8.03 10.49
C PHE A 162 -11.79 9.13 11.17
N ILE A 163 -11.75 10.30 10.56
CA ILE A 163 -11.07 11.48 11.13
C ILE A 163 -12.06 12.63 11.19
N ASP A 164 -12.15 13.23 12.37
CA ASP A 164 -12.84 14.49 12.59
C ASP A 164 -11.81 15.61 12.75
N TYR A 165 -11.77 16.51 11.79
CA TYR A 165 -10.89 17.69 11.81
C TYR A 165 -11.51 18.89 12.50
N GLY A 166 -12.78 18.80 12.94
CA GLY A 166 -13.55 19.95 13.39
C GLY A 166 -14.19 20.70 12.24
N ASP A 167 -14.94 21.76 12.58
CA ASP A 167 -15.59 22.67 11.61
C ASP A 167 -16.43 21.94 10.54
N ASN A 168 -17.05 20.80 10.92
CA ASN A 168 -17.80 19.88 10.06
C ASN A 168 -16.97 19.17 8.98
N ILE A 169 -15.66 19.22 9.06
CA ILE A 169 -14.78 18.48 8.14
C ILE A 169 -14.51 17.11 8.74
N ARG A 170 -15.07 16.09 8.13
CA ARG A 170 -14.87 14.68 8.52
C ARG A 170 -14.55 13.83 7.31
N THR A 171 -13.68 12.85 7.50
CA THR A 171 -13.32 11.90 6.43
C THR A 171 -13.50 10.47 6.87
N LYS A 172 -13.84 9.63 5.90
CA LYS A 172 -13.78 8.17 5.97
C LYS A 172 -12.67 7.71 5.01
N ASN A 173 -11.69 7.02 5.55
CA ASN A 173 -10.52 6.58 4.79
C ASN A 173 -10.47 5.04 4.77
N GLU A 174 -10.57 4.44 3.59
CA GLU A 174 -10.41 3.00 3.38
C GLU A 174 -8.93 2.72 3.17
N VAL A 175 -8.27 2.15 4.17
CA VAL A 175 -6.81 1.96 4.20
C VAL A 175 -6.49 0.49 4.00
N GLN A 176 -5.57 0.20 3.08
CA GLN A 176 -4.97 -1.12 2.91
C GLN A 176 -3.49 -1.05 3.33
N LEU A 177 -3.13 -1.93 4.26
CA LEU A 177 -1.76 -2.07 4.74
C LEU A 177 -1.08 -3.29 4.12
N VAL A 178 0.24 -3.20 3.98
CA VAL A 178 1.13 -4.32 3.72
C VAL A 178 2.27 -4.29 4.73
N HIS A 179 2.88 -5.45 4.97
CA HIS A 179 4.07 -5.53 5.82
C HIS A 179 5.31 -5.67 4.92
N GLU A 180 6.17 -4.65 4.94
CA GLU A 180 7.40 -4.58 4.15
C GLU A 180 8.59 -4.19 5.02
N GLN A 181 9.71 -4.86 4.84
CA GLN A 181 10.98 -4.53 5.50
C GLN A 181 10.88 -4.38 7.03
N GLY A 182 10.07 -5.23 7.66
CA GLY A 182 9.89 -5.22 9.11
C GLY A 182 8.93 -4.16 9.66
N SER A 183 8.21 -3.43 8.81
CA SER A 183 7.23 -2.42 9.20
C SER A 183 5.96 -2.50 8.34
N TYR A 184 4.87 -1.93 8.84
CA TYR A 184 3.68 -1.72 8.02
C TYR A 184 3.84 -0.51 7.12
N LYS A 185 3.15 -0.55 5.98
CA LYS A 185 3.05 0.54 5.01
C LYS A 185 1.64 0.63 4.46
N ILE A 186 1.21 1.84 4.15
CA ILE A 186 -0.04 2.07 3.41
C ILE A 186 0.23 1.74 1.94
N ASP A 187 -0.47 0.75 1.42
CA ASP A 187 -0.40 0.37 0.00
C ASP A 187 -1.56 0.93 -0.82
N TYR A 188 -2.63 1.34 -0.15
CA TYR A 188 -3.75 2.06 -0.75
C TYR A 188 -4.54 2.82 0.31
N CYS A 189 -5.04 4.00 -0.04
CA CYS A 189 -5.94 4.76 0.81
C CYS A 189 -6.97 5.47 -0.07
N LYS A 190 -8.27 5.28 0.20
CA LYS A 190 -9.35 6.02 -0.46
C LYS A 190 -10.06 6.88 0.55
N THR A 191 -9.94 8.18 0.38
CA THR A 191 -10.61 9.17 1.22
C THR A 191 -11.98 9.53 0.66
N THR A 192 -12.97 9.64 1.54
CA THR A 192 -14.32 10.17 1.26
C THR A 192 -14.64 11.20 2.31
N PHE A 193 -15.01 12.41 1.88
CA PHE A 193 -15.51 13.46 2.78
C PHE A 193 -16.95 13.15 3.20
N LEU A 194 -17.22 13.32 4.48
CA LEU A 194 -18.54 13.11 5.08
C LEU A 194 -19.18 14.49 5.34
N HIS A 195 -20.38 14.67 4.82
CA HIS A 195 -21.17 15.87 5.00
C HIS A 195 -22.21 15.72 6.11
#